data_70d28ad2b60e0c7b68d635bf4ade8e90
#
_entry.id   70d28ad2b60e0c7b68d635bf4ade8e90
#
_cell.length_a   1.000
_cell.length_b   1.000
_cell.length_c   1.000
_cell.angle_alpha   90.00
_cell.angle_beta   90.00
_cell.angle_gamma   90.00
#
_symmetry.space_group_name_H-M   'P 1'
#
loop_
_entity.id
_entity.type
_entity.pdbx_description
1 polymer ?
#
loop_
_entity_poly.entity_id
_entity_poly.type
_entity_poly.pdbx_seq_one_letter_code
_entity_poly.pdbx_strand_id
1 'polypeptide(L)'
;MKILFIGEYSNVHATLALGLRQLGHQVVVVSNGDFWKNYQRDIDVSRVPGKLGGILLMLKLYMLLPRLRDYDVVQIINPMFFEVKAHRLFAFYRYLRKHNRNLFLGGYGMDYYWVSECINNKPLRYSDFNIGNQLRKTVEALKEENDWIGTDKEKLNKYTSSSVKCA
;
A
#
# COMPACT_ATOMS: atom_id res chain seq x y z
N MET A 1 15.91 -15.55 -6.89
CA MET A 1 15.60 -14.81 -5.65
C MET A 1 14.17 -15.09 -5.23
N LYS A 2 13.89 -14.95 -3.95
CA LYS A 2 12.55 -15.05 -3.38
C LYS A 2 11.98 -13.64 -3.12
N ILE A 3 10.91 -13.28 -3.80
CA ILE A 3 10.39 -11.92 -3.86
C ILE A 3 8.95 -11.88 -3.34
N LEU A 4 8.62 -10.88 -2.53
CA LEU A 4 7.29 -10.66 -1.98
C LEU A 4 6.79 -9.27 -2.38
N PHE A 5 5.64 -9.22 -3.01
CA PHE A 5 4.92 -7.99 -3.30
C PHE A 5 3.68 -7.86 -2.41
N ILE A 6 3.50 -6.71 -1.76
CA ILE A 6 2.38 -6.46 -0.87
C ILE A 6 1.60 -5.21 -1.31
N GLY A 7 0.30 -5.40 -1.50
CA GLY A 7 -0.60 -4.43 -2.07
C GLY A 7 -0.61 -4.47 -3.59
N GLU A 8 -1.59 -3.81 -4.21
CA GLU A 8 -1.75 -3.72 -5.66
C GLU A 8 -2.37 -2.39 -6.06
N TYR A 9 -1.80 -1.75 -7.06
CA TYR A 9 -2.40 -0.61 -7.76
C TYR A 9 -2.21 -0.78 -9.26
N SER A 10 -3.31 -0.67 -9.99
CA SER A 10 -3.32 -0.61 -11.47
C SER A 10 -2.51 -1.72 -12.15
N ASN A 11 -2.52 -2.93 -11.60
CA ASN A 11 -1.83 -4.11 -12.12
C ASN A 11 -0.29 -4.06 -12.06
N VAL A 12 0.28 -3.18 -11.25
CA VAL A 12 1.75 -3.00 -11.18
C VAL A 12 2.44 -4.24 -10.63
N HIS A 13 2.05 -4.71 -9.44
CA HIS A 13 2.69 -5.86 -8.80
C HIS A 13 2.38 -7.17 -9.54
N ALA A 14 1.15 -7.35 -10.02
CA ALA A 14 0.79 -8.56 -10.75
C ALA A 14 1.57 -8.67 -12.07
N THR A 15 1.71 -7.58 -12.83
CA THR A 15 2.49 -7.57 -14.07
C THR A 15 3.98 -7.77 -13.80
N LEU A 16 4.54 -7.10 -12.79
CA LEU A 16 5.94 -7.25 -12.41
C LEU A 16 6.23 -8.68 -11.95
N ALA A 17 5.33 -9.29 -11.18
CA ALA A 17 5.44 -10.67 -10.75
C ALA A 17 5.49 -11.66 -11.92
N LEU A 18 4.65 -11.44 -12.94
CA LEU A 18 4.65 -12.27 -14.14
C LEU A 18 6.02 -12.23 -14.84
N GLY A 19 6.56 -11.05 -15.09
CA GLY A 19 7.86 -10.90 -15.75
C GLY A 19 9.01 -11.51 -14.93
N LEU A 20 9.03 -11.30 -13.61
CA LEU A 20 10.05 -11.86 -12.73
C LEU A 20 9.99 -13.38 -12.63
N ARG A 21 8.80 -13.98 -12.69
CA ARG A 21 8.62 -15.44 -12.75
C ARG A 21 9.18 -16.02 -14.05
N GLN A 22 8.98 -15.34 -15.19
CA GLN A 22 9.59 -15.74 -16.47
C GLN A 22 11.12 -15.71 -16.42
N LEU A 23 11.71 -14.84 -15.60
CA LEU A 23 13.14 -14.77 -15.33
C LEU A 23 13.62 -15.81 -14.28
N GLY A 24 12.77 -16.73 -13.86
CA GLY A 24 13.12 -17.81 -12.92
C GLY A 24 13.13 -17.40 -11.45
N HIS A 25 12.52 -16.26 -11.07
CA HIS A 25 12.38 -15.86 -9.67
C HIS A 25 11.13 -16.46 -9.03
N GLN A 26 11.21 -16.75 -7.72
CA GLN A 26 10.04 -17.12 -6.92
C GLN A 26 9.37 -15.85 -6.42
N VAL A 27 8.17 -15.56 -6.91
CA VAL A 27 7.45 -14.33 -6.59
C VAL A 27 6.10 -14.65 -5.97
N VAL A 28 5.78 -14.01 -4.86
CA VAL A 28 4.50 -14.08 -4.18
C VAL A 28 3.87 -12.69 -4.15
N VAL A 29 2.61 -12.60 -4.58
CA VAL A 29 1.80 -11.36 -4.54
C VAL A 29 0.71 -11.51 -3.47
N VAL A 30 0.69 -10.59 -2.51
CA VAL A 30 -0.29 -10.50 -1.43
C VAL A 30 -1.06 -9.21 -1.59
N SER A 31 -2.31 -9.27 -2.01
CA SER A 31 -3.12 -8.07 -2.23
C SER A 31 -4.62 -8.35 -2.14
N ASN A 32 -5.43 -7.28 -2.20
CA ASN A 32 -6.87 -7.36 -2.40
C ASN A 32 -7.26 -7.31 -3.89
N GLY A 33 -6.29 -7.31 -4.80
CA GLY A 33 -6.50 -7.25 -6.24
C GLY A 33 -6.92 -5.87 -6.78
N ASP A 34 -6.69 -4.79 -6.03
CA ASP A 34 -7.14 -3.42 -6.36
C ASP A 34 -8.68 -3.36 -6.51
N PHE A 35 -9.37 -3.88 -5.48
CA PHE A 35 -10.82 -3.90 -5.33
C PHE A 35 -11.56 -4.61 -6.48
N TRP A 36 -12.49 -3.91 -7.16
CA TRP A 36 -13.34 -4.44 -8.22
C TRP A 36 -12.56 -4.88 -9.49
N LYS A 37 -11.32 -4.38 -9.66
CA LYS A 37 -10.46 -4.74 -10.80
C LYS A 37 -9.95 -6.18 -10.71
N ASN A 38 -9.90 -6.73 -9.49
CA ASN A 38 -9.62 -8.13 -9.19
C ASN A 38 -8.36 -8.71 -9.87
N TYR A 39 -7.26 -7.93 -9.83
CA TYR A 39 -5.97 -8.36 -10.40
C TYR A 39 -5.45 -9.64 -9.76
N GLN A 40 -4.64 -10.36 -10.52
CA GLN A 40 -4.08 -11.66 -10.11
C GLN A 40 -3.19 -11.50 -8.87
N ARG A 41 -3.35 -12.43 -7.92
CA ARG A 41 -2.59 -12.52 -6.68
C ARG A 41 -2.47 -13.95 -6.21
N ASP A 42 -1.47 -14.25 -5.39
CA ASP A 42 -1.27 -15.58 -4.81
C ASP A 42 -1.99 -15.70 -3.46
N ILE A 43 -2.00 -14.62 -2.69
CA ILE A 43 -2.67 -14.57 -1.39
C ILE A 43 -3.64 -13.38 -1.39
N ASP A 44 -4.91 -13.71 -1.35
CA ASP A 44 -5.96 -12.71 -1.24
C ASP A 44 -6.09 -12.19 0.19
N VAL A 45 -6.08 -10.87 0.37
CA VAL A 45 -6.30 -10.17 1.64
C VAL A 45 -7.45 -9.17 1.56
N SER A 46 -8.42 -9.46 0.71
CA SER A 46 -9.65 -8.69 0.62
C SER A 46 -10.41 -8.72 1.95
N ARG A 47 -11.00 -7.57 2.27
CA ARG A 47 -11.86 -7.44 3.45
C ARG A 47 -13.26 -7.97 3.14
N VAL A 48 -13.78 -8.84 4.00
CA VAL A 48 -15.17 -9.27 3.92
C VAL A 48 -16.08 -8.09 4.30
N PRO A 49 -17.17 -7.85 3.55
CA PRO A 49 -18.15 -6.82 3.89
C PRO A 49 -18.75 -7.01 5.28
N GLY A 50 -19.17 -5.92 5.92
CA GLY A 50 -19.86 -5.95 7.21
C GLY A 50 -19.02 -5.54 8.41
N LYS A 51 -19.68 -5.46 9.57
CA LYS A 51 -19.08 -4.91 10.81
C LYS A 51 -17.89 -5.75 11.32
N LEU A 52 -17.93 -7.06 11.14
CA LEU A 52 -16.87 -7.98 11.56
C LEU A 52 -15.73 -8.11 10.55
N GLY A 53 -15.89 -7.59 9.32
CA GLY A 53 -14.91 -7.76 8.25
C GLY A 53 -13.51 -7.22 8.59
N GLY A 54 -13.43 -6.12 9.33
CA GLY A 54 -12.15 -5.59 9.80
C GLY A 54 -11.45 -6.47 10.84
N ILE A 55 -12.21 -7.13 11.71
CA ILE A 55 -11.66 -8.07 12.72
C ILE A 55 -11.16 -9.32 12.03
N LEU A 56 -11.96 -9.89 11.13
CA LEU A 56 -11.58 -11.07 10.34
C LEU A 56 -10.34 -10.82 9.50
N LEU A 57 -10.25 -9.65 8.85
CA LEU A 57 -9.06 -9.26 8.11
C LEU A 57 -7.84 -9.18 9.03
N MET A 58 -7.94 -8.56 10.20
CA MET A 58 -6.83 -8.49 11.15
C MET A 58 -6.36 -9.87 11.59
N LEU A 59 -7.28 -10.78 11.93
CA LEU A 59 -6.94 -12.17 12.28
C LEU A 59 -6.21 -12.86 11.11
N LYS A 60 -6.75 -12.74 9.89
CA LYS A 60 -6.13 -13.28 8.67
C LYS A 60 -4.71 -12.74 8.47
N LEU A 61 -4.51 -11.44 8.62
CA LEU A 61 -3.20 -10.80 8.46
C LEU A 61 -2.20 -11.29 9.52
N TYR A 62 -2.61 -11.45 10.78
CA TYR A 62 -1.74 -12.00 11.82
C TYR A 62 -1.38 -13.46 11.56
N MET A 63 -2.34 -14.29 11.14
CA MET A 63 -2.04 -15.68 10.76
C MET A 63 -1.13 -15.78 9.53
N LEU A 64 -1.12 -14.76 8.68
CA LEU A 64 -0.29 -14.71 7.49
C LEU A 64 1.18 -14.35 7.80
N LEU A 65 1.48 -13.66 8.90
CA LEU A 65 2.82 -13.18 9.23
C LEU A 65 3.93 -14.23 9.05
N PRO A 66 3.80 -15.50 9.49
CA PRO A 66 4.85 -16.49 9.30
C PRO A 66 5.19 -16.77 7.83
N ARG A 67 4.25 -16.49 6.91
CA ARG A 67 4.45 -16.66 5.47
C ARG A 67 5.08 -15.44 4.79
N LEU A 68 5.18 -14.29 5.49
CA LEU A 68 5.71 -13.02 4.97
C LEU A 68 7.17 -12.78 5.40
N ARG A 69 7.92 -13.82 5.65
CA ARG A 69 9.33 -13.76 6.08
C ARG A 69 10.25 -14.54 5.16
N ASP A 70 11.54 -14.31 5.31
CA ASP A 70 12.61 -15.02 4.61
C ASP A 70 12.60 -14.78 3.09
N TYR A 71 12.24 -13.53 2.68
CA TYR A 71 12.35 -13.06 1.31
C TYR A 71 13.63 -12.24 1.12
N ASP A 72 14.23 -12.38 -0.07
CA ASP A 72 15.39 -11.56 -0.48
C ASP A 72 14.97 -10.10 -0.70
N VAL A 73 13.78 -9.93 -1.29
CA VAL A 73 13.18 -8.63 -1.61
C VAL A 73 11.72 -8.62 -1.21
N VAL A 74 11.32 -7.58 -0.50
CA VAL A 74 9.93 -7.24 -0.25
C VAL A 74 9.66 -5.85 -0.81
N GLN A 75 8.62 -5.68 -1.61
CA GLN A 75 8.15 -4.37 -2.04
C GLN A 75 6.71 -4.17 -1.56
N ILE A 76 6.48 -3.08 -0.84
CA ILE A 76 5.13 -2.62 -0.49
C ILE A 76 4.69 -1.55 -1.48
N ILE A 77 3.42 -1.62 -1.91
CA ILE A 77 2.90 -0.74 -2.98
C ILE A 77 2.85 0.72 -2.56
N ASN A 78 2.49 0.98 -1.32
CA ASN A 78 2.52 2.29 -0.66
C ASN A 78 2.49 2.09 0.87
N PRO A 79 2.59 3.16 1.69
CA PRO A 79 2.51 3.02 3.15
C PRO A 79 1.21 2.36 3.65
N MET A 80 0.10 2.51 2.92
CA MET A 80 -1.20 1.92 3.24
C MET A 80 -1.43 0.58 2.51
N PHE A 81 -0.47 -0.34 2.60
CA PHE A 81 -0.43 -1.59 1.85
C PHE A 81 -1.48 -2.65 2.23
N PHE A 82 -2.23 -2.47 3.31
CA PHE A 82 -3.41 -3.25 3.66
C PHE A 82 -4.58 -2.33 4.00
N GLU A 83 -5.81 -2.81 3.84
CA GLU A 83 -7.05 -2.08 4.14
C GLU A 83 -7.35 -2.01 5.65
N VAL A 84 -6.40 -1.58 6.45
CA VAL A 84 -6.54 -1.40 7.89
C VAL A 84 -6.13 0.00 8.30
N LYS A 85 -6.53 0.42 9.50
CA LYS A 85 -6.17 1.74 10.01
C LYS A 85 -4.65 1.91 10.07
N ALA A 86 -4.14 3.09 9.69
CA ALA A 86 -2.72 3.39 9.57
C ALA A 86 -1.90 3.02 10.83
N HIS A 87 -2.41 3.31 12.04
CA HIS A 87 -1.70 2.97 13.28
C HIS A 87 -1.43 1.47 13.46
N ARG A 88 -2.23 0.59 12.82
CA ARG A 88 -2.02 -0.86 12.87
C ARG A 88 -0.92 -1.34 11.92
N LEU A 89 -0.67 -0.60 10.84
CA LEU A 89 0.33 -0.96 9.83
C LEU A 89 1.77 -0.87 10.34
N PHE A 90 2.05 -0.05 11.35
CA PHE A 90 3.40 0.03 11.95
C PHE A 90 3.92 -1.32 12.46
N ALA A 91 3.06 -2.15 13.05
CA ALA A 91 3.47 -3.46 13.54
C ALA A 91 3.83 -4.40 12.38
N PHE A 92 3.00 -4.42 11.32
CA PHE A 92 3.27 -5.21 10.11
C PHE A 92 4.53 -4.73 9.39
N TYR A 93 4.70 -3.42 9.24
CA TYR A 93 5.89 -2.85 8.61
C TYR A 93 7.17 -3.23 9.37
N ARG A 94 7.19 -3.08 10.70
CA ARG A 94 8.33 -3.51 11.53
C ARG A 94 8.63 -5.00 11.39
N TYR A 95 7.58 -5.83 11.34
CA TYR A 95 7.73 -7.26 11.12
C TYR A 95 8.39 -7.56 9.77
N LEU A 96 7.87 -6.99 8.68
CA LEU A 96 8.43 -7.18 7.34
C LEU A 96 9.89 -6.75 7.26
N ARG A 97 10.21 -5.59 7.84
CA ARG A 97 11.58 -5.07 7.87
C ARG A 97 12.55 -5.95 8.67
N LYS A 98 12.08 -6.51 9.78
CA LYS A 98 12.91 -7.36 10.67
C LYS A 98 13.20 -8.73 10.08
N HIS A 99 12.25 -9.31 9.36
CA HIS A 99 12.28 -10.71 8.95
C HIS A 99 12.58 -10.93 7.46
N ASN A 100 12.94 -9.88 6.73
CA ASN A 100 13.30 -9.95 5.32
C ASN A 100 14.61 -9.19 5.06
N ARG A 101 15.29 -9.52 3.97
CA ARG A 101 16.61 -8.98 3.67
C ARG A 101 16.56 -7.52 3.24
N ASN A 102 15.70 -7.21 2.26
CA ASN A 102 15.52 -5.86 1.73
C ASN A 102 14.04 -5.51 1.67
N LEU A 103 13.70 -4.30 2.08
CA LEU A 103 12.32 -3.78 2.01
C LEU A 103 12.32 -2.48 1.22
N PHE A 104 11.50 -2.45 0.17
CA PHE A 104 11.30 -1.29 -0.71
C PHE A 104 9.89 -0.75 -0.56
N LEU A 105 9.78 0.57 -0.67
CA LEU A 105 8.51 1.29 -0.71
C LEU A 105 8.25 1.77 -2.14
N GLY A 106 7.10 1.42 -2.70
CA GLY A 106 6.63 1.95 -3.98
C GLY A 106 6.15 3.40 -3.84
N GLY A 107 6.54 4.25 -4.78
CA GLY A 107 6.15 5.66 -4.86
C GLY A 107 5.10 5.89 -5.95
N TYR A 108 3.95 5.21 -5.84
CA TYR A 108 2.91 5.23 -6.89
C TYR A 108 1.80 6.26 -6.67
N GLY A 109 2.03 7.24 -5.81
CA GLY A 109 1.04 8.26 -5.47
C GLY A 109 0.01 7.79 -4.43
N MET A 110 -1.04 8.59 -4.20
CA MET A 110 -2.11 8.34 -3.24
C MET A 110 -1.60 8.00 -1.83
N ASP A 111 -0.54 8.67 -1.41
CA ASP A 111 -0.04 8.68 -0.05
C ASP A 111 -0.24 10.05 0.61
N TYR A 112 0.09 10.17 1.89
CA TYR A 112 -0.06 11.43 2.63
C TYR A 112 0.65 12.60 1.94
N TYR A 113 1.89 12.41 1.48
CA TYR A 113 2.67 13.49 0.89
C TYR A 113 2.08 14.00 -0.42
N TRP A 114 1.71 13.07 -1.31
CA TRP A 114 1.07 13.41 -2.58
C TRP A 114 -0.26 14.11 -2.39
N VAL A 115 -1.14 13.54 -1.55
CA VAL A 115 -2.49 14.11 -1.30
C VAL A 115 -2.39 15.46 -0.63
N SER A 116 -1.55 15.61 0.39
CA SER A 116 -1.33 16.87 1.11
C SER A 116 -0.77 17.95 0.17
N GLU A 117 0.21 17.61 -0.66
CA GLU A 117 0.79 18.55 -1.63
C GLU A 117 -0.22 19.01 -2.69
N CYS A 118 -0.99 18.07 -3.25
CA CYS A 118 -2.02 18.40 -4.24
C CYS A 118 -3.14 19.28 -3.68
N ILE A 119 -3.54 19.08 -2.42
CA ILE A 119 -4.60 19.88 -1.79
C ILE A 119 -4.08 21.27 -1.40
N ASN A 120 -2.92 21.35 -0.76
CA ASN A 120 -2.42 22.59 -0.18
C ASN A 120 -1.72 23.50 -1.21
N ASN A 121 -0.81 22.96 -1.98
CA ASN A 121 0.07 23.72 -2.87
C ASN A 121 -0.32 23.64 -4.35
N LYS A 122 -1.15 22.66 -4.73
CA LYS A 122 -1.64 22.48 -6.12
C LYS A 122 -0.50 22.58 -7.16
N PRO A 123 0.54 21.74 -7.04
CA PRO A 123 1.74 21.85 -7.86
C PRO A 123 1.49 21.57 -9.34
N LEU A 124 0.39 20.87 -9.63
CA LEU A 124 -0.04 20.56 -10.99
C LEU A 124 -1.26 21.38 -11.38
N ARG A 125 -1.33 21.79 -12.64
CA ARG A 125 -2.52 22.45 -13.19
C ARG A 125 -3.79 21.60 -13.08
N TYR A 126 -3.64 20.29 -13.09
CA TYR A 126 -4.73 19.32 -12.92
C TYR A 126 -4.25 18.17 -12.02
N SER A 127 -5.10 17.77 -11.10
CA SER A 127 -4.93 16.54 -10.31
C SER A 127 -6.29 15.96 -9.99
N ASP A 128 -6.31 14.84 -9.27
CA ASP A 128 -7.57 14.30 -8.74
C ASP A 128 -8.24 15.27 -7.77
N PHE A 129 -7.49 16.24 -7.22
CA PHE A 129 -7.92 17.16 -6.18
C PHE A 129 -8.18 18.58 -6.68
N ASN A 130 -7.55 19.04 -7.77
CA ASN A 130 -7.66 20.43 -8.23
C ASN A 130 -7.78 20.60 -9.75
N ILE A 131 -8.35 21.73 -10.16
CA ILE A 131 -8.31 22.28 -11.53
C ILE A 131 -7.81 23.70 -11.41
N GLY A 132 -6.61 23.98 -11.94
CA GLY A 132 -5.94 25.25 -11.70
C GLY A 132 -5.74 25.49 -10.21
N ASN A 133 -6.09 26.66 -9.73
CA ASN A 133 -5.96 27.04 -8.32
C ASN A 133 -7.18 26.65 -7.45
N GLN A 134 -8.19 26.01 -8.03
CA GLN A 134 -9.41 25.64 -7.32
C GLN A 134 -9.44 24.15 -7.00
N LEU A 135 -9.83 23.80 -5.78
CA LEU A 135 -10.15 22.42 -5.43
C LEU A 135 -11.39 21.96 -6.20
N ARG A 136 -11.41 20.70 -6.60
CA ARG A 136 -12.60 20.10 -7.21
C ARG A 136 -13.73 20.02 -6.19
N LYS A 137 -14.96 20.28 -6.60
CA LYS A 137 -16.17 20.15 -5.73
C LYS A 137 -16.31 18.74 -5.14
N THR A 138 -15.81 17.73 -5.82
CA THR A 138 -15.76 16.33 -5.36
C THR A 138 -14.81 16.12 -4.19
N VAL A 139 -13.80 16.96 -3.99
CA VAL A 139 -12.85 16.87 -2.86
C VAL A 139 -13.54 17.13 -1.52
N GLU A 140 -14.52 18.01 -1.47
CA GLU A 140 -15.33 18.24 -0.27
C GLU A 140 -16.25 17.05 0.04
N ALA A 141 -16.70 16.33 -0.99
CA ALA A 141 -17.50 15.11 -0.85
C ALA A 141 -16.66 13.87 -0.53
N LEU A 142 -15.37 13.90 -0.84
CA LEU A 142 -14.39 12.84 -0.55
C LEU A 142 -13.91 12.98 0.90
N LYS A 143 -14.83 12.89 1.86
CA LYS A 143 -14.49 12.68 3.29
C LYS A 143 -13.53 11.50 3.48
N GLU A 144 -13.52 10.57 2.54
CA GLU A 144 -12.56 9.48 2.44
C GLU A 144 -11.13 10.00 2.24
N GLU A 145 -10.95 11.15 1.61
CA GLU A 145 -9.63 11.78 1.40
C GLU A 145 -9.10 12.48 2.63
N ASN A 146 -9.94 12.97 3.52
CA ASN A 146 -9.51 13.33 4.87
C ASN A 146 -8.89 12.14 5.58
N ASP A 147 -9.28 10.92 5.21
CA ASP A 147 -8.62 9.71 5.66
C ASP A 147 -7.19 9.58 5.09
N TRP A 148 -6.81 10.18 3.97
CA TRP A 148 -5.46 10.15 3.42
C TRP A 148 -4.50 11.19 4.03
N ILE A 149 -5.00 12.25 4.64
CA ILE A 149 -4.20 13.33 5.26
C ILE A 149 -4.26 13.33 6.79
N GLY A 150 -4.80 12.29 7.42
CA GLY A 150 -4.85 12.16 8.88
C GLY A 150 -3.47 11.99 9.52
N THR A 151 -3.32 12.48 10.76
CA THR A 151 -2.05 12.44 11.54
C THR A 151 -1.41 11.06 11.60
N ASP A 152 -2.19 10.00 11.69
CA ASP A 152 -1.65 8.63 11.73
C ASP A 152 -1.03 8.22 10.39
N LYS A 153 -1.54 8.73 9.29
CA LYS A 153 -1.01 8.47 7.96
C LYS A 153 0.25 9.27 7.68
N GLU A 154 0.29 10.52 8.10
CA GLU A 154 1.51 11.33 8.06
C GLU A 154 2.65 10.62 8.81
N LYS A 155 2.39 10.19 10.05
CA LYS A 155 3.37 9.46 10.86
C LYS A 155 3.81 8.16 10.18
N LEU A 156 2.87 7.41 9.60
CA LEU A 156 3.17 6.16 8.91
C LEU A 156 4.04 6.43 7.66
N ASN A 157 3.69 7.39 6.82
CA ASN A 157 4.48 7.76 5.66
C ASN A 157 5.91 8.18 6.05
N LYS A 158 6.03 9.06 7.03
CA LYS A 158 7.33 9.51 7.55
C LYS A 158 8.17 8.34 8.06
N TYR A 159 7.56 7.44 8.83
CA TYR A 159 8.22 6.26 9.37
C TYR A 159 8.67 5.30 8.27
N THR A 160 7.81 4.98 7.30
CA THR A 160 8.14 4.07 6.21
C THR A 160 9.20 4.67 5.29
N SER A 161 9.10 5.93 4.91
CA SER A 161 10.04 6.62 4.03
C SER A 161 11.44 6.76 4.65
N SER A 162 11.52 7.08 5.96
CA SER A 162 12.81 7.24 6.66
C SER A 162 13.55 5.94 6.91
N SER A 163 12.86 4.81 6.83
CA SER A 163 13.41 3.51 7.19
C SER A 163 13.64 2.56 6.00
N VAL A 164 13.33 3.01 4.79
CA VAL A 164 13.67 2.29 3.55
C VAL A 164 15.17 2.48 3.30
N LYS A 165 15.87 1.39 3.06
CA LYS A 165 17.21 1.47 2.46
C LYS A 165 16.99 1.90 1.01
N CYS A 166 17.35 3.14 0.68
CA CYS A 166 17.55 3.51 -0.72
C CYS A 166 18.64 2.60 -1.28
N ALA A 167 18.31 1.88 -2.36
CA ALA A 167 19.28 1.16 -3.14
C ALA A 167 20.13 2.14 -3.94
#